data_fea73ad450b88825922c2ed0386dd39a
#
_entry.id   fea73ad450b88825922c2ed0386dd39a
#
_cell.length_a   1.000
_cell.length_b   1.000
_cell.length_c   1.000
_cell.angle_alpha   90.00
_cell.angle_beta   90.00
_cell.angle_gamma   90.00
#
_symmetry.space_group_name_H-M   'P 1'
#
loop_
_entity.id
_entity.type
_entity.pdbx_description
1 polymer ?
#
loop_
_entity_poly.entity_id
_entity_poly.type
_entity_poly.pdbx_seq_one_letter_code
_entity_poly.pdbx_strand_id
1 'polypeptide(L)'
;MKFSVSVIAEGDREIQLAEVVELADAVAPLNGIASGAGSMSYGAQIVIDAADSDSAVDAALIAFADAVRRAGLPEWPVTRAETISETDDMEHWDQ
;
A
#
# COMPACT_ATOMS: atom_id res chain seq x y z
N MET A 1 15.82 -7.21 5.95
CA MET A 1 15.49 -5.85 6.41
C MET A 1 14.04 -5.55 6.07
N LYS A 2 13.30 -4.98 7.00
CA LYS A 2 11.88 -4.68 6.78
C LYS A 2 11.68 -3.26 6.31
N PHE A 3 10.84 -3.13 5.30
CA PHE A 3 10.47 -1.82 4.74
C PHE A 3 8.96 -1.65 4.80
N SER A 4 8.51 -0.46 5.17
CA SER A 4 7.13 -0.05 4.98
C SER A 4 7.04 0.57 3.59
N VAL A 5 6.14 0.04 2.75
CA VAL A 5 5.96 0.54 1.40
C VAL A 5 4.55 1.08 1.24
N SER A 6 4.44 2.32 0.80
CA SER A 6 3.17 2.96 0.52
C SER A 6 2.90 2.89 -0.98
N VAL A 7 1.76 2.33 -1.37
CA VAL A 7 1.36 2.17 -2.77
C VAL A 7 0.00 2.82 -2.97
N ILE A 8 -0.13 3.68 -3.98
CA ILE A 8 -1.38 4.37 -4.29
C ILE A 8 -1.71 4.18 -5.76
N ALA A 9 -2.98 3.84 -6.03
CA ALA A 9 -3.52 3.73 -7.38
C ALA A 9 -4.67 4.73 -7.52
N GLU A 10 -4.78 5.38 -8.67
CA GLU A 10 -5.80 6.38 -8.94
C GLU A 10 -6.63 6.00 -10.14
N GLY A 11 -7.90 6.34 -10.10
CA GLY A 11 -8.83 5.97 -11.14
C GLY A 11 -9.92 7.03 -11.35
N ASP A 12 -11.08 6.58 -11.84
CA ASP A 12 -12.12 7.46 -12.35
C ASP A 12 -13.47 7.34 -11.63
N ARG A 13 -13.50 6.67 -10.47
CA ARG A 13 -14.71 6.64 -9.65
C ARG A 13 -14.36 6.67 -8.17
N GLU A 14 -15.33 7.06 -7.36
CA GLU A 14 -15.15 7.10 -5.92
C GLU A 14 -15.09 5.68 -5.34
N ILE A 15 -14.15 5.45 -4.43
CA ILE A 15 -14.02 4.18 -3.72
C ILE A 15 -14.93 4.19 -2.51
N GLN A 16 -15.70 3.11 -2.36
CA GLN A 16 -16.63 2.95 -1.25
C GLN A 16 -15.93 2.37 -0.02
N LEU A 17 -16.47 2.66 1.15
CA LEU A 17 -15.91 2.15 2.40
C LEU A 17 -15.80 0.63 2.39
N ALA A 18 -16.83 -0.06 1.88
CA ALA A 18 -16.81 -1.52 1.81
C ALA A 18 -15.63 -2.05 1.00
N GLU A 19 -15.25 -1.33 -0.06
CA GLU A 19 -14.10 -1.72 -0.88
C GLU A 19 -12.79 -1.57 -0.13
N VAL A 20 -12.66 -0.50 0.65
CA VAL A 20 -11.46 -0.28 1.47
C VAL A 20 -11.36 -1.34 2.56
N VAL A 21 -12.49 -1.74 3.15
CA VAL A 21 -12.52 -2.81 4.16
C VAL A 21 -12.03 -4.13 3.56
N GLU A 22 -12.47 -4.45 2.34
CA GLU A 22 -12.01 -5.66 1.66
C GLU A 22 -10.52 -5.60 1.37
N LEU A 23 -10.02 -4.44 0.94
CA LEU A 23 -8.59 -4.26 0.71
C LEU A 23 -7.80 -4.39 2.01
N ALA A 24 -8.32 -3.82 3.09
CA ALA A 24 -7.67 -3.92 4.42
C ALA A 24 -7.55 -5.37 4.85
N ASP A 25 -8.59 -6.19 4.63
CA ASP A 25 -8.53 -7.62 4.94
C ASP A 25 -7.48 -8.33 4.09
N ALA A 26 -7.39 -7.96 2.81
CA ALA A 26 -6.45 -8.59 1.89
C ALA A 26 -4.98 -8.28 2.24
N VAL A 27 -4.70 -7.09 2.80
CA VAL A 27 -3.33 -6.71 3.16
C VAL A 27 -3.00 -6.98 4.63
N ALA A 28 -3.97 -7.39 5.43
CA ALA A 28 -3.76 -7.67 6.85
C ALA A 28 -2.62 -8.69 7.11
N PRO A 29 -2.51 -9.80 6.34
CA PRO A 29 -1.40 -10.74 6.52
C PRO A 29 -0.02 -10.12 6.24
N LEU A 30 0.03 -8.97 5.61
CA LEU A 30 1.26 -8.25 5.28
C LEU A 30 1.52 -7.11 6.27
N ASN A 31 0.82 -7.11 7.40
CA ASN A 31 0.82 -6.01 8.37
C ASN A 31 0.45 -4.69 7.69
N GLY A 32 -0.51 -4.77 6.77
CA GLY A 32 -0.88 -3.62 5.94
C GLY A 32 -2.05 -2.83 6.47
N ILE A 33 -2.10 -1.58 6.04
CA ILE A 33 -3.19 -0.64 6.32
C ILE A 33 -3.69 -0.13 4.99
N ALA A 34 -5.01 -0.16 4.77
CA ALA A 34 -5.61 0.33 3.54
C ALA A 34 -6.28 1.67 3.73
N SER A 35 -6.39 2.44 2.66
CA SER A 35 -7.05 3.75 2.67
C SER A 35 -7.70 4.03 1.32
N GLY A 36 -8.53 5.06 1.25
CA GLY A 36 -9.12 5.52 0.00
C GLY A 36 -10.62 5.78 0.02
N ALA A 37 -11.31 5.47 1.12
CA ALA A 37 -12.75 5.67 1.17
C ALA A 37 -13.11 7.13 0.91
N GLY A 38 -14.07 7.35 0.01
CA GLY A 38 -14.54 8.70 -0.32
C GLY A 38 -13.64 9.46 -1.28
N SER A 39 -12.68 8.79 -1.93
CA SER A 39 -11.80 9.43 -2.89
C SER A 39 -11.73 8.60 -4.17
N MET A 40 -11.13 9.16 -5.20
CA MET A 40 -10.94 8.46 -6.49
C MET A 40 -9.59 7.77 -6.55
N SER A 41 -9.13 7.31 -5.40
CA SER A 41 -7.90 6.55 -5.29
C SER A 41 -8.03 5.55 -4.14
N TYR A 42 -7.22 4.51 -4.19
CA TYR A 42 -7.06 3.61 -3.05
C TYR A 42 -5.59 3.31 -2.88
N GLY A 43 -5.22 2.93 -1.68
CA GLY A 43 -3.84 2.62 -1.41
C GLY A 43 -3.69 1.73 -0.21
N ALA A 44 -2.48 1.27 -0.01
CA ALA A 44 -2.14 0.49 1.16
C ALA A 44 -0.69 0.76 1.53
N GLN A 45 -0.41 0.64 2.82
CA GLN A 45 0.94 0.64 3.34
C GLN A 45 1.19 -0.76 3.85
N ILE A 46 2.18 -1.45 3.30
CA ILE A 46 2.46 -2.85 3.65
C ILE A 46 3.92 -3.00 4.03
N VAL A 47 4.19 -4.01 4.86
CA VAL A 47 5.55 -4.29 5.33
C VAL A 47 6.15 -5.42 4.50
N ILE A 48 7.30 -5.15 3.90
CA ILE A 48 8.00 -6.10 3.04
C ILE A 48 9.40 -6.34 3.60
N ASP A 49 9.80 -7.61 3.67
CA ASP A 49 11.17 -7.97 4.04
C ASP A 49 11.96 -8.13 2.75
N ALA A 50 12.99 -7.32 2.59
CA ALA A 50 13.79 -7.30 1.37
C ALA A 50 15.23 -6.84 1.68
N ALA A 51 16.11 -7.05 0.71
CA ALA A 51 17.52 -6.68 0.85
C ALA A 51 17.74 -5.16 0.73
N ASP A 52 16.92 -4.52 -0.11
CA ASP A 52 17.05 -3.07 -0.34
C ASP A 52 15.66 -2.48 -0.68
N SER A 53 15.60 -1.15 -0.79
CA SER A 53 14.34 -0.45 -1.04
C SER A 53 13.76 -0.76 -2.42
N ASP A 54 14.58 -0.91 -3.44
CA ASP A 54 14.10 -1.22 -4.78
C ASP A 54 13.42 -2.58 -4.83
N SER A 55 14.03 -3.59 -4.21
CA SER A 55 13.43 -4.92 -4.10
C SER A 55 12.15 -4.89 -3.28
N ALA A 56 12.11 -4.07 -2.23
CA ALA A 56 10.92 -3.93 -1.40
C ALA A 56 9.76 -3.33 -2.20
N VAL A 57 10.01 -2.31 -3.00
CA VAL A 57 8.98 -1.69 -3.84
C VAL A 57 8.45 -2.70 -4.87
N ASP A 58 9.33 -3.42 -5.53
CA ASP A 58 8.92 -4.44 -6.51
C ASP A 58 8.03 -5.50 -5.88
N ALA A 59 8.43 -6.02 -4.73
CA ALA A 59 7.64 -7.01 -4.01
C ALA A 59 6.30 -6.46 -3.54
N ALA A 60 6.30 -5.19 -3.08
CA ALA A 60 5.08 -4.53 -2.64
C ALA A 60 4.10 -4.33 -3.77
N LEU A 61 4.57 -3.98 -4.97
CA LEU A 61 3.70 -3.82 -6.13
C LEU A 61 3.02 -5.13 -6.51
N ILE A 62 3.75 -6.24 -6.45
CA ILE A 62 3.18 -7.57 -6.72
C ILE A 62 2.14 -7.92 -5.66
N ALA A 63 2.48 -7.72 -4.39
CA ALA A 63 1.58 -8.02 -3.28
C ALA A 63 0.33 -7.14 -3.32
N PHE A 64 0.50 -5.87 -3.65
CA PHE A 64 -0.61 -4.92 -3.77
C PHE A 64 -1.57 -5.33 -4.90
N ALA A 65 -1.03 -5.68 -6.06
CA ALA A 65 -1.85 -6.12 -7.19
C ALA A 65 -2.66 -7.37 -6.85
N ASP A 66 -2.05 -8.31 -6.13
CA ASP A 66 -2.74 -9.52 -5.69
C ASP A 66 -3.85 -9.18 -4.70
N ALA A 67 -3.57 -8.28 -3.76
CA ALA A 67 -4.56 -7.85 -2.76
C ALA A 67 -5.75 -7.15 -3.42
N VAL A 68 -5.50 -6.31 -4.42
CA VAL A 68 -6.55 -5.63 -5.17
C VAL A 68 -7.46 -6.62 -5.86
N ARG A 69 -6.89 -7.67 -6.48
CA ARG A 69 -7.69 -8.70 -7.13
C ARG A 69 -8.53 -9.47 -6.12
N ARG A 70 -7.95 -9.83 -4.98
CA ARG A 70 -8.67 -10.56 -3.93
C ARG A 70 -9.82 -9.74 -3.34
N ALA A 71 -9.61 -8.45 -3.21
CA ALA A 71 -10.60 -7.53 -2.68
C ALA A 71 -11.71 -7.18 -3.69
N GLY A 72 -11.48 -7.48 -4.97
CA GLY A 72 -12.45 -7.19 -6.03
C GLY A 72 -12.50 -5.73 -6.43
N LEU A 73 -11.44 -4.98 -6.17
CA LEU A 73 -11.37 -3.58 -6.59
C LEU A 73 -10.98 -3.48 -8.07
N PRO A 74 -11.30 -2.34 -8.72
CA PRO A 74 -10.85 -2.12 -10.09
C PRO A 74 -9.32 -2.05 -10.14
N GLU A 75 -8.73 -2.58 -11.19
CA GLU A 75 -7.28 -2.58 -11.36
C GLU A 75 -6.84 -1.25 -11.98
N TRP A 76 -6.65 -0.25 -11.15
CA TRP A 76 -6.21 1.07 -11.58
C TRP A 76 -4.68 1.14 -11.60
N PRO A 77 -4.12 2.04 -12.41
CA PRO A 77 -2.67 2.20 -12.44
C PRO A 77 -2.14 2.74 -11.12
N VAL A 78 -0.99 2.20 -10.71
CA VAL A 78 -0.29 2.72 -9.54
C VAL A 78 0.37 4.04 -9.93
N THR A 79 0.06 5.09 -9.19
CA THR A 79 0.61 6.42 -9.43
C THR A 79 1.71 6.79 -8.47
N ARG A 80 1.81 6.07 -7.35
CA ARG A 80 2.87 6.30 -6.37
C ARG A 80 3.20 5.00 -5.65
N ALA A 81 4.49 4.75 -5.48
CA ALA A 81 5.00 3.66 -4.65
C ALA A 81 6.32 4.10 -4.06
N GLU A 82 6.41 4.12 -2.72
CA GLU A 82 7.61 4.58 -2.05
C GLU A 82 7.82 3.85 -0.73
N THR A 83 9.08 3.71 -0.33
CA THR A 83 9.42 3.14 0.97
C THR A 83 9.44 4.24 2.02
N ILE A 84 8.98 3.87 3.22
CA ILE A 84 9.04 4.73 4.39
C ILE A 84 9.85 3.96 5.42
N SER A 85 10.95 4.54 5.86
CA SER A 85 11.84 3.91 6.84
C SER A 85 11.47 4.40 8.24
N GLU A 86 11.32 3.48 9.17
CA GLU A 86 11.09 3.82 10.57
C GLU A 86 12.27 4.59 11.15
N THR A 87 13.47 4.24 10.70
CA THR A 87 14.68 4.94 11.13
C THR A 87 14.66 6.40 10.70
N ASP A 88 14.22 6.66 9.48
CA ASP A 88 14.08 8.03 8.97
C ASP A 88 13.07 8.81 9.79
N ASP A 89 11.95 8.18 10.14
CA ASP A 89 10.94 8.81 10.98
C ASP A 89 11.49 9.20 12.34
N MET A 90 12.26 8.31 12.96
CA MET A 90 12.86 8.57 14.26
C MET A 90 13.86 9.71 14.19
N GLU A 91 14.68 9.73 13.17
CA GLU A 91 15.66 10.82 12.97
C GLU A 91 14.95 12.15 12.76
N HIS A 92 13.86 12.12 12.05
CA HIS A 92 13.06 13.32 11.80
C HIS A 92 12.49 13.89 13.11
N TRP A 93 12.07 13.02 14.01
CA TRP A 93 11.51 13.43 15.29
C TRP A 93 12.53 14.06 16.22
N ASP A 94 13.77 13.67 16.10
CA ASP A 94 14.85 14.21 16.93
C ASP A 94 15.20 15.66 16.58
N GLN A 95 14.70 16.14 15.48
CA GLN A 95 14.90 17.52 15.05
C GLN A 95 13.93 18.50 15.77
#